data_b1140272b06bece5b662a2457d372616
#
_entry.id   b1140272b06bece5b662a2457d372616
#
_cell.length_a   1.000
_cell.length_b   1.000
_cell.length_c   1.000
_cell.angle_alpha   90.00
_cell.angle_beta   90.00
_cell.angle_gamma   90.00
#
_symmetry.space_group_name_H-M   'P 1'
#
loop_
_entity.id
_entity.type
_entity.pdbx_description
1 polymer ?
#
loop_
_entity_poly.entity_id
_entity_poly.type
_entity_poly.pdbx_seq_one_letter_code
_entity_poly.pdbx_strand_id
1 'polypeptide(L)'
;MAAQDEEIALFIVNMGEGLTAEEEKEAIENEIANGADAVIVQPVPGEDTQEMIRRLKKKVPIILVEDSAGGGTKEADLPVVKLDDRAVGQALAEELLKDYNGKVQGKTLGLVSGCGTSKAIQERKKGIISALEGMGVKVVWEVTDSSKGEEDEILERKSKVDFVAALDNHSLVLAGRAAAANNLHGALVYGVGNSMEAVYCLDTDYVQCLIAPDDFDMGYQSLLGAAKSFGHIFRRAKSRTVGYTVMRKENLFSKENQEILFTMSQ
;
A
#
# COMPACT_ATOMS: atom_id res chain seq x y z
N MET A 1 -14.36 -13.85 -10.93
CA MET A 1 -14.75 -14.63 -9.72
C MET A 1 -15.80 -13.87 -8.91
N ALA A 2 -15.49 -13.03 -7.90
CA ALA A 2 -16.54 -12.45 -7.04
C ALA A 2 -17.69 -11.76 -7.79
N ALA A 3 -17.42 -11.01 -8.87
CA ALA A 3 -18.44 -10.37 -9.68
C ALA A 3 -19.35 -11.38 -10.43
N GLN A 4 -18.79 -12.50 -10.85
CA GLN A 4 -19.54 -13.59 -11.50
C GLN A 4 -20.36 -14.38 -10.49
N ASP A 5 -19.79 -14.64 -9.32
CA ASP A 5 -20.47 -15.40 -8.24
C ASP A 5 -21.68 -14.65 -7.69
N GLU A 6 -21.62 -13.31 -7.67
CA GLU A 6 -22.67 -12.43 -7.14
C GLU A 6 -23.53 -11.76 -8.26
N GLU A 7 -23.32 -12.12 -9.53
CA GLU A 7 -24.02 -11.55 -10.70
C GLU A 7 -23.92 -10.01 -10.80
N ILE A 8 -22.72 -9.46 -10.52
CA ILE A 8 -22.47 -8.02 -10.48
C ILE A 8 -21.78 -7.55 -11.76
N ALA A 9 -22.21 -6.43 -12.31
CA ALA A 9 -21.45 -5.69 -13.33
C ALA A 9 -20.43 -4.79 -12.62
N LEU A 10 -19.12 -5.09 -12.83
CA LEU A 10 -18.02 -4.30 -12.26
C LEU A 10 -17.45 -3.36 -13.32
N PHE A 11 -17.45 -2.06 -13.04
CA PHE A 11 -16.79 -1.04 -13.85
C PHE A 11 -15.59 -0.50 -13.10
N ILE A 12 -14.41 -0.56 -13.73
CA ILE A 12 -13.16 -0.08 -13.14
C ILE A 12 -12.80 1.26 -13.79
N VAL A 13 -12.73 2.31 -12.98
CA VAL A 13 -12.30 3.64 -13.40
C VAL A 13 -10.89 3.88 -12.86
N ASN A 14 -9.91 3.89 -13.75
CA ASN A 14 -8.53 4.21 -13.39
C ASN A 14 -8.27 5.69 -13.68
N MET A 15 -8.06 6.46 -12.63
CA MET A 15 -7.92 7.91 -12.70
C MET A 15 -6.44 8.37 -12.80
N GLY A 16 -5.48 7.44 -12.67
CA GLY A 16 -4.06 7.78 -12.65
C GLY A 16 -3.57 8.32 -11.31
N GLU A 17 -2.35 8.87 -11.31
CA GLU A 17 -1.71 9.43 -10.13
C GLU A 17 -1.97 10.93 -9.99
N GLY A 18 -1.90 11.45 -8.76
CA GLY A 18 -1.97 12.89 -8.48
C GLY A 18 -3.36 13.50 -8.50
N LEU A 19 -4.42 12.69 -8.41
CA LEU A 19 -5.79 13.17 -8.32
C LEU A 19 -6.01 14.11 -7.14
N THR A 20 -6.89 15.09 -7.39
CA THR A 20 -7.50 15.91 -6.34
C THR A 20 -8.79 15.27 -5.82
N ALA A 21 -9.20 15.63 -4.61
CA ALA A 21 -10.47 15.18 -4.04
C ALA A 21 -11.69 15.61 -4.88
N GLU A 22 -11.62 16.73 -5.60
CA GLU A 22 -12.71 17.20 -6.46
C GLU A 22 -12.81 16.36 -7.74
N GLU A 23 -11.70 16.00 -8.37
CA GLU A 23 -11.68 15.11 -9.54
C GLU A 23 -12.19 13.70 -9.17
N GLU A 24 -11.77 13.18 -8.02
CA GLU A 24 -12.29 11.90 -7.49
C GLU A 24 -13.81 11.98 -7.27
N LYS A 25 -14.31 13.07 -6.68
CA LYS A 25 -15.72 13.31 -6.46
C LYS A 25 -16.49 13.34 -7.78
N GLU A 26 -16.02 14.09 -8.77
CA GLU A 26 -16.66 14.17 -10.09
C GLU A 26 -16.76 12.79 -10.75
N ALA A 27 -15.69 12.00 -10.69
CA ALA A 27 -15.69 10.63 -11.22
C ALA A 27 -16.76 9.76 -10.53
N ILE A 28 -16.82 9.79 -9.20
CA ILE A 28 -17.81 9.01 -8.44
C ILE A 28 -19.24 9.50 -8.75
N GLU A 29 -19.47 10.80 -8.82
CA GLU A 29 -20.79 11.36 -9.12
C GLU A 29 -21.26 11.00 -10.54
N ASN A 30 -20.34 10.96 -11.50
CA ASN A 30 -20.63 10.52 -12.87
C ASN A 30 -21.05 9.04 -12.91
N GLU A 31 -20.33 8.16 -12.19
CA GLU A 31 -20.71 6.74 -12.15
C GLU A 31 -22.05 6.52 -11.43
N ILE A 32 -22.34 7.28 -10.37
CA ILE A 32 -23.66 7.26 -9.72
C ILE A 32 -24.76 7.72 -10.71
N ALA A 33 -24.51 8.76 -11.49
CA ALA A 33 -25.44 9.24 -12.51
C ALA A 33 -25.64 8.22 -13.65
N ASN A 34 -24.62 7.43 -13.96
CA ASN A 34 -24.67 6.32 -14.92
C ASN A 34 -25.37 5.06 -14.37
N GLY A 35 -25.79 5.08 -13.10
CA GLY A 35 -26.55 4.00 -12.50
C GLY A 35 -25.74 3.04 -11.63
N ALA A 36 -24.58 3.44 -11.15
CA ALA A 36 -23.83 2.64 -10.18
C ALA A 36 -24.62 2.54 -8.85
N ASP A 37 -24.83 1.32 -8.40
CA ASP A 37 -25.58 0.99 -7.18
C ASP A 37 -24.72 0.95 -5.92
N ALA A 38 -23.39 0.85 -6.06
CA ALA A 38 -22.40 0.93 -5.00
C ALA A 38 -21.06 1.41 -5.56
N VAL A 39 -20.21 1.96 -4.70
CA VAL A 39 -18.86 2.43 -5.06
C VAL A 39 -17.84 1.79 -4.15
N ILE A 40 -16.77 1.27 -4.75
CA ILE A 40 -15.56 0.85 -4.07
C ILE A 40 -14.51 1.91 -4.40
N VAL A 41 -13.91 2.54 -3.41
CA VAL A 41 -12.97 3.64 -3.63
C VAL A 41 -11.76 3.54 -2.70
N GLN A 42 -10.57 3.71 -3.28
CA GLN A 42 -9.35 4.03 -2.54
C GLN A 42 -9.23 5.55 -2.49
N PRO A 43 -9.56 6.17 -1.35
CA PRO A 43 -9.75 7.61 -1.31
C PRO A 43 -8.42 8.37 -1.42
N VAL A 44 -8.41 9.46 -2.17
CA VAL A 44 -7.30 10.40 -2.22
C VAL A 44 -7.01 10.93 -0.81
N PRO A 45 -5.74 10.95 -0.34
CA PRO A 45 -5.42 11.48 0.98
C PRO A 45 -5.77 12.97 1.12
N GLY A 46 -6.52 13.34 2.15
CA GLY A 46 -6.83 14.74 2.46
C GLY A 46 -8.11 14.93 3.28
N GLU A 47 -8.25 16.13 3.85
CA GLU A 47 -9.44 16.48 4.66
C GLU A 47 -10.69 16.65 3.79
N ASP A 48 -10.53 17.19 2.57
CA ASP A 48 -11.62 17.41 1.63
C ASP A 48 -12.28 16.09 1.20
N THR A 49 -11.48 15.03 1.08
CA THR A 49 -11.95 13.68 0.75
C THR A 49 -12.95 13.16 1.79
N GLN A 50 -12.74 13.44 3.07
CA GLN A 50 -13.66 13.00 4.12
C GLN A 50 -15.04 13.64 3.98
N GLU A 51 -15.08 14.94 3.69
CA GLU A 51 -16.36 15.65 3.49
C GLU A 51 -17.05 15.15 2.23
N MET A 52 -16.31 14.90 1.15
CA MET A 52 -16.80 14.27 -0.07
C MET A 52 -17.47 12.92 0.23
N ILE A 53 -16.77 12.01 0.88
CA ILE A 53 -17.28 10.67 1.24
C ILE A 53 -18.55 10.77 2.10
N ARG A 54 -18.59 11.70 3.07
CA ARG A 54 -19.79 11.92 3.90
C ARG A 54 -21.02 12.33 3.10
N ARG A 55 -20.82 13.05 2.01
CA ARG A 55 -21.92 13.46 1.10
C ARG A 55 -22.35 12.30 0.22
N LEU A 56 -21.38 11.63 -0.38
CA LEU A 56 -21.65 10.55 -1.35
C LEU A 56 -22.28 9.30 -0.71
N LYS A 57 -21.91 8.95 0.52
CA LYS A 57 -22.53 7.80 1.24
C LYS A 57 -24.01 7.92 1.49
N LYS A 58 -24.59 9.11 1.30
CA LYS A 58 -26.05 9.33 1.36
C LYS A 58 -26.75 8.96 0.05
N LYS A 59 -25.99 8.85 -1.05
CA LYS A 59 -26.50 8.54 -2.39
C LYS A 59 -26.42 7.04 -2.67
N VAL A 60 -25.26 6.42 -2.38
CA VAL A 60 -24.99 5.00 -2.62
C VAL A 60 -24.14 4.41 -1.49
N PRO A 61 -24.16 3.08 -1.27
CA PRO A 61 -23.20 2.40 -0.43
C PRO A 61 -21.77 2.64 -0.90
N ILE A 62 -20.86 2.93 0.03
CA ILE A 62 -19.44 3.11 -0.24
C ILE A 62 -18.63 2.10 0.57
N ILE A 63 -17.72 1.41 -0.07
CA ILE A 63 -16.69 0.56 0.53
C ILE A 63 -15.35 1.26 0.32
N LEU A 64 -14.63 1.49 1.39
CA LEU A 64 -13.27 2.06 1.31
C LEU A 64 -12.24 0.94 1.14
N VAL A 65 -11.27 1.15 0.27
CA VAL A 65 -10.08 0.33 0.14
C VAL A 65 -8.91 1.14 0.66
N GLU A 66 -8.17 0.59 1.60
CA GLU A 66 -7.17 1.30 2.38
C GLU A 66 -7.70 2.60 3.03
N ASP A 67 -7.26 2.91 4.22
CA ASP A 67 -7.72 4.11 4.92
C ASP A 67 -6.73 5.25 4.66
N SER A 68 -6.73 5.75 3.42
CA SER A 68 -5.82 6.84 3.02
C SER A 68 -6.34 8.22 3.42
N ALA A 69 -7.61 8.36 3.74
CA ALA A 69 -8.27 9.65 4.00
C ALA A 69 -7.83 10.36 5.29
N GLY A 70 -6.72 9.97 5.88
CA GLY A 70 -6.00 10.59 7.00
C GLY A 70 -6.78 11.62 7.83
N GLY A 71 -7.37 11.19 8.93
CA GLY A 71 -7.99 12.10 9.89
C GLY A 71 -8.88 11.32 10.84
N GLY A 72 -8.52 11.31 12.11
CA GLY A 72 -9.21 10.63 13.19
C GLY A 72 -10.67 11.00 13.42
N THR A 73 -11.42 11.21 12.36
CA THR A 73 -12.86 11.32 12.47
C THR A 73 -13.43 9.95 12.73
N LYS A 74 -14.36 9.91 13.62
CA LYS A 74 -15.25 8.78 13.96
C LYS A 74 -16.09 8.35 12.75
N GLU A 75 -15.44 8.11 11.60
CA GLU A 75 -16.05 7.51 10.42
C GLU A 75 -16.23 5.99 10.62
N ALA A 76 -16.47 5.62 11.88
CA ALA A 76 -16.76 4.27 12.32
C ALA A 76 -17.95 3.59 11.59
N ASP A 77 -18.53 4.25 10.59
CA ASP A 77 -19.74 3.80 9.92
C ASP A 77 -19.55 3.29 8.49
N LEU A 78 -18.36 3.47 7.86
CA LEU A 78 -18.09 2.93 6.54
C LEU A 78 -17.23 1.68 6.62
N PRO A 79 -17.57 0.64 5.86
CA PRO A 79 -16.72 -0.54 5.76
C PRO A 79 -15.42 -0.21 5.04
N VAL A 80 -14.31 -0.64 5.63
CA VAL A 80 -12.96 -0.48 5.07
C VAL A 80 -12.34 -1.85 4.89
N VAL A 81 -11.81 -2.13 3.72
CA VAL A 81 -10.95 -3.28 3.45
C VAL A 81 -9.51 -2.78 3.36
N LYS A 82 -8.64 -3.24 4.25
CA LYS A 82 -7.29 -2.71 4.37
C LYS A 82 -6.29 -3.74 4.90
N LEU A 83 -5.02 -3.41 4.80
CA LEU A 83 -3.94 -4.09 5.52
C LEU A 83 -3.86 -3.66 6.99
N ASP A 84 -3.22 -4.48 7.81
CA ASP A 84 -2.63 -4.00 9.06
C ASP A 84 -1.27 -3.38 8.76
N ASP A 85 -1.29 -2.11 8.37
CA ASP A 85 -0.11 -1.38 7.93
C ASP A 85 0.99 -1.32 9.01
N ARG A 86 0.59 -1.29 10.27
CA ARG A 86 1.55 -1.30 11.37
C ARG A 86 2.26 -2.66 11.46
N ALA A 87 1.53 -3.75 11.31
CA ALA A 87 2.10 -5.10 11.26
C ALA A 87 3.01 -5.27 10.02
N VAL A 88 2.63 -4.72 8.87
CA VAL A 88 3.49 -4.69 7.66
C VAL A 88 4.82 -3.99 7.95
N GLY A 89 4.78 -2.83 8.60
CA GLY A 89 6.00 -2.12 8.99
C GLY A 89 6.86 -2.91 9.99
N GLN A 90 6.25 -3.58 10.95
CA GLN A 90 6.96 -4.47 11.89
C GLN A 90 7.62 -5.62 11.15
N ALA A 91 6.92 -6.27 10.22
CA ALA A 91 7.46 -7.35 9.41
C ALA A 91 8.66 -6.92 8.56
N LEU A 92 8.64 -5.71 7.97
CA LEU A 92 9.82 -5.17 7.28
C LEU A 92 11.04 -5.05 8.20
N ALA A 93 10.84 -4.54 9.42
CA ALA A 93 11.92 -4.44 10.40
C ALA A 93 12.42 -5.83 10.83
N GLU A 94 11.55 -6.80 11.02
CA GLU A 94 11.91 -8.17 11.37
C GLU A 94 12.77 -8.82 10.28
N GLU A 95 12.42 -8.61 9.00
CA GLU A 95 13.20 -9.13 7.88
C GLU A 95 14.58 -8.47 7.80
N LEU A 96 14.68 -7.18 8.02
CA LEU A 96 15.94 -6.45 8.14
C LEU A 96 16.80 -7.01 9.28
N LEU A 97 16.20 -7.28 10.43
CA LEU A 97 16.90 -7.83 11.59
C LEU A 97 17.44 -9.24 11.33
N LYS A 98 16.75 -10.07 10.54
CA LYS A 98 17.20 -11.42 10.18
C LYS A 98 18.53 -11.39 9.44
N ASP A 99 18.70 -10.49 8.47
CA ASP A 99 19.93 -10.41 7.65
C ASP A 99 21.17 -10.01 8.46
N TYR A 100 20.96 -9.40 9.61
CA TYR A 100 22.03 -9.01 10.53
C TYR A 100 22.10 -9.84 11.82
N ASN A 101 21.30 -10.90 11.92
CA ASN A 101 21.19 -11.70 13.15
C ASN A 101 20.95 -10.83 14.41
N GLY A 102 20.14 -9.78 14.26
CA GLY A 102 19.84 -8.80 15.31
C GLY A 102 20.99 -7.82 15.64
N LYS A 103 22.13 -7.89 14.97
CA LYS A 103 23.30 -7.03 15.24
C LYS A 103 23.23 -5.72 14.46
N VAL A 104 22.28 -4.87 14.81
CA VAL A 104 21.98 -3.61 14.09
C VAL A 104 22.37 -2.35 14.86
N GLN A 105 22.98 -2.48 16.04
CA GLN A 105 23.41 -1.32 16.83
C GLN A 105 24.39 -0.44 16.04
N GLY A 106 24.10 0.85 15.98
CA GLY A 106 24.88 1.83 15.24
C GLY A 106 24.62 1.85 13.72
N LYS A 107 23.75 0.99 13.23
CA LYS A 107 23.31 0.98 11.84
C LYS A 107 22.37 2.14 11.52
N THR A 108 22.29 2.47 10.24
CA THR A 108 21.57 3.65 9.74
C THR A 108 20.50 3.25 8.72
N LEU A 109 19.36 3.92 8.77
CA LEU A 109 18.18 3.65 7.97
C LEU A 109 17.76 4.90 7.18
N GLY A 110 17.48 4.72 5.90
CA GLY A 110 16.75 5.65 5.06
C GLY A 110 15.30 5.17 4.85
N LEU A 111 14.35 6.08 4.88
CA LEU A 111 12.95 5.79 4.60
C LEU A 111 12.54 6.47 3.29
N VAL A 112 11.79 5.75 2.46
CA VAL A 112 11.26 6.27 1.18
C VAL A 112 9.77 6.00 1.09
N SER A 113 9.00 7.00 0.69
CA SER A 113 7.55 6.88 0.47
C SER A 113 7.06 7.78 -0.65
N GLY A 114 6.05 7.33 -1.38
CA GLY A 114 5.41 8.08 -2.47
C GLY A 114 4.48 9.19 -1.97
N CYS A 115 3.84 9.01 -0.81
CA CYS A 115 2.92 10.00 -0.24
C CYS A 115 3.00 10.04 1.29
N GLY A 116 3.69 11.05 1.83
CA GLY A 116 3.91 11.19 3.27
C GLY A 116 2.64 11.45 4.10
N THR A 117 1.56 11.90 3.47
CA THR A 117 0.27 12.15 4.13
C THR A 117 -0.62 10.90 4.23
N SER A 118 -0.31 9.83 3.50
CA SER A 118 -1.04 8.58 3.56
C SER A 118 -0.97 7.96 4.97
N LYS A 119 -2.14 7.62 5.52
CA LYS A 119 -2.25 6.96 6.82
C LYS A 119 -1.58 5.58 6.82
N ALA A 120 -1.74 4.81 5.75
CA ALA A 120 -1.11 3.51 5.58
C ALA A 120 0.43 3.64 5.70
N ILE A 121 1.03 4.58 4.97
CA ILE A 121 2.46 4.85 5.02
C ILE A 121 2.91 5.28 6.42
N GLN A 122 2.15 6.15 7.08
CA GLN A 122 2.47 6.57 8.45
C GLN A 122 2.43 5.40 9.45
N GLU A 123 1.45 4.50 9.33
CA GLU A 123 1.38 3.31 10.20
C GLU A 123 2.50 2.31 9.88
N ARG A 124 2.85 2.08 8.60
CA ARG A 124 4.02 1.27 8.21
C ARG A 124 5.31 1.83 8.82
N LYS A 125 5.53 3.14 8.70
CA LYS A 125 6.65 3.83 9.34
C LYS A 125 6.67 3.63 10.85
N LYS A 126 5.53 3.82 11.54
CA LYS A 126 5.43 3.58 12.99
C LYS A 126 5.75 2.12 13.34
N GLY A 127 5.31 1.17 12.52
CA GLY A 127 5.63 -0.24 12.68
C GLY A 127 7.14 -0.49 12.67
N ILE A 128 7.85 0.02 11.66
CA ILE A 128 9.30 -0.09 11.55
C ILE A 128 9.99 0.55 12.77
N ILE A 129 9.66 1.81 13.07
CA ILE A 129 10.30 2.55 14.18
C ILE A 129 10.10 1.82 15.51
N SER A 130 8.87 1.36 15.79
CA SER A 130 8.59 0.64 17.04
C SER A 130 9.31 -0.70 17.15
N ALA A 131 9.49 -1.42 16.05
CA ALA A 131 10.21 -2.69 16.04
C ALA A 131 11.73 -2.52 16.21
N LEU A 132 12.28 -1.39 15.77
CA LEU A 132 13.71 -1.06 15.90
C LEU A 132 14.04 -0.26 17.16
N GLU A 133 13.03 0.09 17.97
CA GLU A 133 13.20 0.87 19.19
C GLU A 133 14.15 0.17 20.17
N GLY A 134 15.11 0.90 20.73
CA GLY A 134 16.11 0.36 21.65
C GLY A 134 17.25 -0.44 21.00
N MET A 135 17.18 -0.73 19.70
CA MET A 135 18.22 -1.51 18.99
C MET A 135 19.39 -0.65 18.47
N GLY A 136 19.34 0.66 18.65
CA GLY A 136 20.43 1.56 18.26
C GLY A 136 20.51 1.85 16.77
N VAL A 137 19.47 1.54 15.98
CA VAL A 137 19.33 1.97 14.58
C VAL A 137 18.92 3.43 14.53
N LYS A 138 19.54 4.21 13.63
CA LYS A 138 19.22 5.63 13.45
C LYS A 138 18.61 5.88 12.08
N VAL A 139 17.44 6.52 12.04
CA VAL A 139 16.91 7.09 10.80
C VAL A 139 17.73 8.32 10.45
N VAL A 140 18.40 8.31 9.31
CA VAL A 140 19.31 9.37 8.84
C VAL A 140 18.59 10.33 7.92
N TRP A 141 17.73 9.81 7.06
CA TRP A 141 16.94 10.62 6.14
C TRP A 141 15.60 9.95 5.84
N GLU A 142 14.68 10.77 5.41
CA GLU A 142 13.37 10.37 4.94
C GLU A 142 13.08 11.11 3.64
N VAL A 143 12.62 10.39 2.62
CA VAL A 143 12.10 10.91 1.38
C VAL A 143 10.60 10.65 1.37
N THR A 144 9.83 11.72 1.30
CA THR A 144 8.38 11.69 1.14
C THR A 144 8.02 12.30 -0.19
N ASP A 145 6.87 11.90 -0.74
CA ASP A 145 6.41 12.42 -2.04
C ASP A 145 7.39 12.15 -3.19
N SER A 146 8.01 10.96 -3.19
CA SER A 146 8.97 10.53 -4.20
C SER A 146 8.38 10.48 -5.61
N SER A 147 7.05 10.52 -5.76
CA SER A 147 6.34 10.62 -7.03
C SER A 147 6.34 12.03 -7.64
N LYS A 148 6.89 13.04 -6.94
CA LYS A 148 6.88 14.45 -7.40
C LYS A 148 8.29 14.89 -7.81
N GLY A 149 8.72 14.58 -9.03
CA GLY A 149 9.92 15.20 -9.56
C GLY A 149 10.98 14.24 -10.09
N GLU A 150 12.25 14.67 -10.09
CA GLU A 150 13.43 13.95 -10.62
C GLU A 150 13.71 12.68 -9.79
N GLU A 151 12.91 11.65 -10.02
CA GLU A 151 12.78 10.47 -9.17
C GLU A 151 14.10 9.72 -8.98
N ASP A 152 14.84 9.51 -10.06
CA ASP A 152 16.09 8.71 -10.02
C ASP A 152 17.22 9.43 -9.29
N GLU A 153 17.26 10.77 -9.29
CA GLU A 153 18.32 11.55 -8.66
C GLU A 153 18.09 11.79 -7.15
N ILE A 154 16.85 11.61 -6.68
CA ILE A 154 16.49 11.96 -5.30
C ILE A 154 17.25 11.11 -4.27
N LEU A 155 17.46 9.83 -4.57
CA LEU A 155 18.16 8.90 -3.69
C LEU A 155 19.69 9.00 -3.85
N GLU A 156 20.17 9.33 -5.04
CA GLU A 156 21.59 9.50 -5.31
C GLU A 156 22.22 10.60 -4.45
N ARG A 157 21.47 11.66 -4.19
CA ARG A 157 21.93 12.81 -3.37
C ARG A 157 21.85 12.57 -1.86
N LYS A 158 21.39 11.42 -1.40
CA LYS A 158 21.27 11.10 0.03
C LYS A 158 22.59 10.58 0.59
N SER A 159 22.80 10.84 1.87
CA SER A 159 23.94 10.27 2.58
C SER A 159 23.84 8.75 2.66
N LYS A 160 24.99 8.09 2.64
CA LYS A 160 25.05 6.64 2.77
C LYS A 160 24.35 6.14 4.04
N VAL A 161 23.59 5.06 3.88
CA VAL A 161 22.93 4.32 4.96
C VAL A 161 23.24 2.83 4.83
N ASP A 162 22.94 2.07 5.88
CA ASP A 162 23.06 0.61 5.85
C ASP A 162 21.82 -0.05 5.25
N PHE A 163 20.65 0.55 5.47
CA PHE A 163 19.36 0.05 5.01
C PHE A 163 18.51 1.14 4.37
N VAL A 164 17.70 0.73 3.42
CA VAL A 164 16.59 1.54 2.89
C VAL A 164 15.29 0.75 3.06
N ALA A 165 14.29 1.35 3.68
CA ALA A 165 12.95 0.80 3.75
C ALA A 165 12.00 1.64 2.89
N ALA A 166 11.44 1.01 1.86
CA ALA A 166 10.46 1.58 0.95
C ALA A 166 9.05 1.22 1.41
N LEU A 167 8.21 2.22 1.66
CA LEU A 167 6.94 2.05 2.36
C LEU A 167 5.75 1.77 1.43
N ASP A 168 5.96 1.81 0.13
CA ASP A 168 4.96 1.51 -0.92
C ASP A 168 5.64 0.98 -2.18
N ASN A 169 4.84 0.49 -3.12
CA ASN A 169 5.33 -0.15 -4.34
C ASN A 169 6.15 0.80 -5.23
N HIS A 170 5.71 2.07 -5.39
CA HIS A 170 6.43 3.07 -6.18
C HIS A 170 7.83 3.31 -5.59
N SER A 171 7.90 3.56 -4.29
CA SER A 171 9.15 3.78 -3.56
C SER A 171 10.08 2.55 -3.57
N LEU A 172 9.50 1.34 -3.56
CA LEU A 172 10.27 0.11 -3.65
C LEU A 172 10.95 -0.03 -5.01
N VAL A 173 10.22 0.25 -6.09
CA VAL A 173 10.75 0.26 -7.45
C VAL A 173 11.86 1.31 -7.59
N LEU A 174 11.62 2.52 -7.10
CA LEU A 174 12.61 3.60 -7.09
C LEU A 174 13.89 3.19 -6.34
N ALA A 175 13.76 2.62 -5.13
CA ALA A 175 14.90 2.17 -4.36
C ALA A 175 15.63 0.99 -5.03
N GLY A 176 14.91 0.07 -5.66
CA GLY A 176 15.48 -1.03 -6.44
C GLY A 176 16.28 -0.53 -7.64
N ARG A 177 15.78 0.43 -8.40
CA ARG A 177 16.51 1.08 -9.51
C ARG A 177 17.77 1.80 -9.01
N ALA A 178 17.65 2.54 -7.91
CA ALA A 178 18.82 3.21 -7.29
C ALA A 178 19.86 2.21 -6.79
N ALA A 179 19.45 1.05 -6.27
CA ALA A 179 20.36 -0.03 -5.91
C ALA A 179 21.06 -0.62 -7.14
N ALA A 180 20.33 -0.87 -8.23
CA ALA A 180 20.86 -1.35 -9.50
C ALA A 180 21.90 -0.40 -10.10
N ALA A 181 21.67 0.91 -10.00
CA ALA A 181 22.60 1.96 -10.42
C ALA A 181 23.77 2.19 -9.43
N ASN A 182 23.82 1.46 -8.31
CA ASN A 182 24.76 1.65 -7.19
C ASN A 182 24.67 3.02 -6.50
N ASN A 183 23.59 3.73 -6.65
CA ASN A 183 23.35 5.04 -6.03
C ASN A 183 23.09 4.97 -4.52
N LEU A 184 22.76 3.78 -4.00
CA LEU A 184 22.59 3.52 -2.57
C LEU A 184 23.88 3.03 -1.88
N HIS A 185 25.00 2.99 -2.61
CA HIS A 185 26.32 2.63 -2.05
C HIS A 185 26.35 1.31 -1.26
N GLY A 186 25.58 0.31 -1.72
CA GLY A 186 25.51 -1.00 -1.11
C GLY A 186 24.57 -1.10 0.10
N ALA A 187 23.67 -0.16 0.29
CA ALA A 187 22.60 -0.31 1.27
C ALA A 187 21.67 -1.46 0.88
N LEU A 188 21.20 -2.22 1.87
CA LEU A 188 20.19 -3.26 1.65
C LEU A 188 18.81 -2.63 1.57
N VAL A 189 18.00 -3.07 0.60
CA VAL A 189 16.66 -2.52 0.33
C VAL A 189 15.58 -3.51 0.74
N TYR A 190 14.62 -3.03 1.50
CA TYR A 190 13.42 -3.75 1.94
C TYR A 190 12.20 -2.91 1.62
N GLY A 191 11.08 -3.50 1.25
CA GLY A 191 9.92 -2.65 0.98
C GLY A 191 8.60 -3.38 0.81
N VAL A 192 7.57 -2.58 0.57
CA VAL A 192 6.19 -3.04 0.34
C VAL A 192 5.86 -2.90 -1.13
N GLY A 193 5.43 -3.99 -1.76
CA GLY A 193 5.01 -3.98 -3.16
C GLY A 193 4.96 -5.37 -3.76
N ASN A 194 4.32 -5.46 -4.91
CA ASN A 194 4.12 -6.72 -5.65
C ASN A 194 4.11 -6.51 -7.17
N SER A 195 4.46 -5.32 -7.66
CA SER A 195 4.55 -5.08 -9.10
C SER A 195 5.63 -5.95 -9.75
N MET A 196 5.50 -6.22 -11.04
CA MET A 196 6.48 -7.00 -11.80
C MET A 196 7.90 -6.42 -11.71
N GLU A 197 8.01 -5.10 -11.62
CA GLU A 197 9.30 -4.44 -11.46
C GLU A 197 9.89 -4.62 -10.06
N ALA A 198 9.06 -4.56 -9.01
CA ALA A 198 9.49 -4.88 -7.65
C ALA A 198 9.95 -6.35 -7.54
N VAL A 199 9.21 -7.27 -8.16
CA VAL A 199 9.57 -8.70 -8.26
C VAL A 199 10.90 -8.88 -9.00
N TYR A 200 11.11 -8.17 -10.11
CA TYR A 200 12.38 -8.20 -10.83
C TYR A 200 13.54 -7.71 -9.95
N CYS A 201 13.36 -6.63 -9.19
CA CYS A 201 14.38 -6.14 -8.28
C CYS A 201 14.72 -7.15 -7.16
N LEU A 202 13.75 -7.93 -6.69
CA LEU A 202 13.98 -9.01 -5.74
C LEU A 202 14.74 -10.18 -6.37
N ASP A 203 14.34 -10.60 -7.58
CA ASP A 203 14.99 -11.71 -8.30
C ASP A 203 16.44 -11.41 -8.66
N THR A 204 16.76 -10.14 -8.92
CA THR A 204 18.11 -9.66 -9.26
C THR A 204 18.95 -9.21 -8.05
N ASP A 205 18.48 -9.46 -6.82
CA ASP A 205 19.15 -9.10 -5.55
C ASP A 205 19.33 -7.58 -5.30
N TYR A 206 18.67 -6.72 -6.06
CA TYR A 206 18.63 -5.28 -5.77
C TYR A 206 17.73 -4.94 -4.58
N VAL A 207 16.78 -5.81 -4.29
CA VAL A 207 15.91 -5.79 -3.11
C VAL A 207 16.09 -7.11 -2.37
N GLN A 208 16.21 -7.09 -1.05
CA GLN A 208 16.43 -8.28 -0.23
C GLN A 208 15.15 -8.94 0.21
N CYS A 209 14.11 -8.12 0.40
CA CYS A 209 12.80 -8.60 0.79
C CYS A 209 11.72 -7.63 0.34
N LEU A 210 10.61 -8.15 -0.13
CA LEU A 210 9.39 -7.40 -0.33
C LEU A 210 8.25 -8.01 0.50
N ILE A 211 7.35 -7.15 0.94
CA ILE A 211 6.07 -7.56 1.52
C ILE A 211 5.01 -7.30 0.48
N ALA A 212 4.43 -8.38 -0.04
CA ALA A 212 3.36 -8.34 -1.03
C ALA A 212 2.00 -8.28 -0.31
N PRO A 213 1.20 -7.21 -0.49
CA PRO A 213 -0.20 -7.20 -0.09
C PRO A 213 -0.99 -8.29 -0.82
N ASP A 214 -2.02 -8.84 -0.16
CA ASP A 214 -2.98 -9.70 -0.83
C ASP A 214 -4.05 -8.85 -1.53
N ASP A 215 -3.67 -8.27 -2.68
CA ASP A 215 -4.53 -7.37 -3.45
C ASP A 215 -5.74 -8.11 -4.03
N PHE A 216 -5.60 -9.43 -4.27
CA PHE A 216 -6.73 -10.24 -4.73
C PHE A 216 -7.81 -10.33 -3.65
N ASP A 217 -7.44 -10.70 -2.42
CA ASP A 217 -8.40 -10.76 -1.32
C ASP A 217 -8.95 -9.38 -1.00
N MET A 218 -8.14 -8.31 -1.13
CA MET A 218 -8.59 -6.93 -0.95
C MET A 218 -9.71 -6.58 -1.93
N GLY A 219 -9.53 -6.84 -3.21
CA GLY A 219 -10.54 -6.64 -4.25
C GLY A 219 -11.77 -7.53 -4.03
N TYR A 220 -11.56 -8.81 -3.72
CA TYR A 220 -12.62 -9.78 -3.49
C TYR A 220 -13.50 -9.37 -2.30
N GLN A 221 -12.91 -9.05 -1.15
CA GLN A 221 -13.66 -8.64 0.05
C GLN A 221 -14.38 -7.30 -0.13
N SER A 222 -13.79 -6.39 -0.91
CA SER A 222 -14.40 -5.10 -1.23
C SER A 222 -15.67 -5.30 -2.07
N LEU A 223 -15.58 -6.15 -3.10
CA LEU A 223 -16.72 -6.45 -3.96
C LEU A 223 -17.82 -7.21 -3.21
N LEU A 224 -17.48 -8.19 -2.38
CA LEU A 224 -18.45 -8.85 -1.50
C LEU A 224 -19.11 -7.88 -0.51
N GLY A 225 -18.34 -6.89 -0.02
CA GLY A 225 -18.88 -5.83 0.83
C GLY A 225 -19.90 -4.98 0.10
N ALA A 226 -19.60 -4.59 -1.14
CA ALA A 226 -20.51 -3.87 -2.01
C ALA A 226 -21.77 -4.68 -2.30
N ALA A 227 -21.62 -5.94 -2.72
CA ALA A 227 -22.75 -6.86 -2.99
C ALA A 227 -23.70 -7.01 -1.80
N LYS A 228 -23.17 -7.19 -0.60
CA LYS A 228 -23.96 -7.32 0.63
C LYS A 228 -24.68 -6.04 1.04
N SER A 229 -24.23 -4.90 0.57
CA SER A 229 -24.86 -3.59 0.81
C SER A 229 -26.05 -3.36 -0.13
N PHE A 230 -26.18 -4.17 -1.18
CA PHE A 230 -27.29 -4.16 -2.11
C PHE A 230 -28.58 -4.72 -1.49
N GLY A 231 -29.68 -4.04 -1.72
CA GLY A 231 -31.02 -4.57 -1.46
C GLY A 231 -31.42 -4.78 0.00
N HIS A 232 -30.53 -4.55 0.96
CA HIS A 232 -30.80 -4.77 2.37
C HIS A 232 -30.37 -3.57 3.22
N ILE A 233 -31.31 -2.69 3.54
CA ILE A 233 -31.12 -1.53 4.46
C ILE A 233 -30.50 -1.92 5.81
N PHE A 234 -30.55 -3.21 6.18
CA PHE A 234 -30.10 -3.72 7.49
C PHE A 234 -28.81 -4.56 7.46
N ARG A 235 -28.22 -4.86 6.29
CA ARG A 235 -26.95 -5.59 6.19
C ARG A 235 -25.83 -4.64 5.77
N ARG A 236 -25.24 -3.96 6.73
CA ARG A 236 -24.03 -3.19 6.47
C ARG A 236 -22.84 -4.14 6.28
N ALA A 237 -22.06 -3.90 5.23
CA ALA A 237 -20.75 -4.52 5.10
C ALA A 237 -19.91 -4.22 6.35
N LYS A 238 -19.03 -5.17 6.71
CA LYS A 238 -18.10 -5.00 7.84
C LYS A 238 -16.72 -4.71 7.30
N SER A 239 -15.97 -3.90 8.02
CA SER A 239 -14.54 -3.74 7.75
C SER A 239 -13.78 -5.07 7.80
N ARG A 240 -12.77 -5.23 6.94
CA ARG A 240 -11.94 -6.40 6.82
C ARG A 240 -10.48 -6.00 6.84
N THR A 241 -9.66 -6.83 7.46
CA THR A 241 -8.20 -6.77 7.33
C THR A 241 -7.78 -7.94 6.46
N VAL A 242 -7.03 -7.65 5.40
CA VAL A 242 -6.47 -8.65 4.50
C VAL A 242 -5.02 -8.96 4.89
N GLY A 243 -4.51 -10.08 4.39
CA GLY A 243 -3.16 -10.55 4.67
C GLY A 243 -2.10 -9.87 3.81
N TYR A 244 -0.86 -10.25 4.09
CA TYR A 244 0.30 -9.96 3.26
C TYR A 244 1.24 -11.17 3.28
N THR A 245 2.13 -11.26 2.29
CA THR A 245 3.14 -12.31 2.22
C THR A 245 4.52 -11.70 2.18
N VAL A 246 5.42 -12.27 3.00
CA VAL A 246 6.85 -11.91 2.99
C VAL A 246 7.54 -12.73 1.91
N MET A 247 8.13 -12.04 0.95
CA MET A 247 8.82 -12.66 -0.17
C MET A 247 10.31 -12.31 -0.16
N ARG A 248 11.12 -13.33 -0.30
CA ARG A 248 12.56 -13.27 -0.55
C ARG A 248 12.88 -14.03 -1.82
N LYS A 249 14.05 -13.84 -2.37
CA LYS A 249 14.46 -14.54 -3.60
C LYS A 249 14.29 -16.06 -3.51
N GLU A 250 14.60 -16.64 -2.36
CA GLU A 250 14.57 -18.09 -2.15
C GLU A 250 13.15 -18.68 -2.24
N ASN A 251 12.12 -17.91 -1.90
CA ASN A 251 10.74 -18.36 -1.94
C ASN A 251 9.89 -17.67 -3.02
N LEU A 252 10.48 -16.76 -3.80
CA LEU A 252 9.76 -15.92 -4.77
C LEU A 252 8.90 -16.74 -5.74
N PHE A 253 9.45 -17.84 -6.24
CA PHE A 253 8.79 -18.72 -7.20
C PHE A 253 8.16 -19.96 -6.57
N SER A 254 7.92 -19.97 -5.26
CA SER A 254 7.08 -20.99 -4.65
C SER A 254 5.66 -20.93 -5.23
N LYS A 255 4.94 -22.06 -5.24
CA LYS A 255 3.60 -22.12 -5.82
C LYS A 255 2.67 -21.09 -5.17
N GLU A 256 2.73 -20.97 -3.86
CA GLU A 256 1.91 -20.06 -3.07
C GLU A 256 2.18 -18.59 -3.44
N ASN A 257 3.46 -18.22 -3.60
CA ASN A 257 3.84 -16.85 -3.95
C ASN A 257 3.51 -16.53 -5.41
N GLN A 258 3.63 -17.50 -6.32
CA GLN A 258 3.20 -17.33 -7.70
C GLN A 258 1.68 -17.09 -7.79
N GLU A 259 0.87 -17.75 -6.98
CA GLU A 259 -0.57 -17.53 -6.92
C GLU A 259 -0.90 -16.10 -6.49
N ILE A 260 -0.15 -15.51 -5.56
CA ILE A 260 -0.33 -14.13 -5.11
C ILE A 260 0.11 -13.13 -6.18
N LEU A 261 1.28 -13.35 -6.79
CA LEU A 261 1.87 -12.40 -7.74
C LEU A 261 1.18 -12.42 -9.10
N PHE A 262 0.66 -13.57 -9.54
CA PHE A 262 0.17 -13.78 -10.90
C PHE A 262 -1.31 -14.15 -10.97
N THR A 263 -2.09 -13.90 -9.94
CA THR A 263 -3.53 -14.22 -9.87
C THR A 263 -4.33 -13.59 -11.05
N MET A 264 -3.82 -12.52 -11.63
CA MET A 264 -4.44 -11.79 -12.75
C MET A 264 -4.14 -12.43 -14.14
N SER A 265 -3.34 -13.49 -14.20
CA SER A 265 -2.90 -14.09 -15.47
C SER A 265 -3.55 -15.45 -15.78
N GLN A 266 -4.59 -15.85 -15.05
CA GLN A 266 -5.35 -17.08 -15.29
C GLN A 266 -6.73 -16.82 -15.86
#